data_29be9ebc186a8342de5ef0affd4bfde4
#
_entry.id   29be9ebc186a8342de5ef0affd4bfde4
#
_cell.length_a   1.000
_cell.length_b   1.000
_cell.length_c   1.000
_cell.angle_alpha   90.00
_cell.angle_beta   90.00
_cell.angle_gamma   90.00
#
_symmetry.space_group_name_H-M   'P 1'
#
loop_
_entity.id
_entity.type
_entity.pdbx_description
1 polymer ?
#
loop_
_entity_poly.entity_id
_entity_poly.type
_entity_poly.pdbx_seq_one_letter_code
_entity_poly.pdbx_strand_id
1 'polypeptide(L)'
;MTKVKSSGLATVWPVLTALLTIPATYAELAPTSASATLEFVTAIPRHAREGLAAELRLAPELEFALPGALRLTASGRARADLFDYLEPGTPDQVTTDPIARAQRIGNHAELELREFYVEANPGDVYLRIGKQQIVWGTADGLKVLDVVNPQTFREFVLADFEESRIPLWTLDVETRLGSTDVQFILIPEQTYHQIPGAESPFAITAPRYSPPVPAGVPVQLRDPDRPSRPLADADTGLRLARFAGGWDLSLFYFHHFEDIPVPYLETGPDGLIITPGYDRAHLFGGTFAKAFGPVTLRGELGYTLGRAFAVRDGTDADGVAESDALGSVVGLDWTTPGDWFVSAQLFVDQVVDAPGELYRPRTDTTGTLYLRRLYRNDTVALELRWLANANDGDGLIRPQLSYDLSDQVTLWGGLDLFHGDRQGIFGQFDANDRAVFGIRYGF
;
A
#
# COMPACT_ATOMS: atom_id res chain seq x y z
N MET A 1 -12.70 -31.32 24.31
CA MET A 1 -11.45 -31.88 23.76
C MET A 1 -11.69 -32.21 22.30
N THR A 2 -11.51 -31.23 21.45
CA THR A 2 -11.68 -31.36 19.99
C THR A 2 -10.30 -31.55 19.38
N LYS A 3 -10.11 -32.70 18.68
CA LYS A 3 -8.84 -33.02 18.01
C LYS A 3 -8.58 -32.05 16.87
N VAL A 4 -7.54 -31.24 17.01
CA VAL A 4 -6.98 -30.44 15.90
C VAL A 4 -6.42 -31.42 14.88
N LYS A 5 -6.97 -31.47 13.68
CA LYS A 5 -6.42 -32.25 12.55
C LYS A 5 -5.15 -31.55 12.05
N SER A 6 -4.02 -32.22 12.19
CA SER A 6 -2.68 -31.80 11.76
C SER A 6 -2.46 -32.01 10.25
N SER A 7 -3.27 -31.47 9.36
CA SER A 7 -3.17 -31.70 7.92
C SER A 7 -2.47 -30.57 7.10
N GLY A 8 -2.12 -29.47 7.75
CA GLY A 8 -1.55 -28.28 7.04
C GLY A 8 -0.03 -28.30 6.83
N LEU A 9 0.72 -28.92 7.71
CA LEU A 9 2.20 -28.87 7.69
C LEU A 9 2.88 -29.72 6.60
N ALA A 10 2.20 -30.76 6.07
CA ALA A 10 2.78 -31.65 5.10
C ALA A 10 2.88 -31.10 3.66
N THR A 11 2.15 -30.02 3.35
CA THR A 11 2.08 -29.46 1.99
C THR A 11 3.09 -28.32 1.73
N VAL A 12 3.64 -27.72 2.78
CA VAL A 12 4.59 -26.59 2.68
C VAL A 12 6.02 -27.05 2.39
N TRP A 13 6.39 -28.26 2.85
CA TRP A 13 7.76 -28.78 2.71
C TRP A 13 8.25 -29.00 1.26
N PRO A 14 7.44 -29.47 0.29
CA PRO A 14 7.91 -29.67 -1.09
C PRO A 14 8.09 -28.36 -1.88
N VAL A 15 7.46 -27.26 -1.50
CA VAL A 15 7.62 -25.96 -2.19
C VAL A 15 8.94 -25.29 -1.80
N LEU A 16 9.36 -25.39 -0.55
CA LEU A 16 10.67 -24.87 -0.09
C LEU A 16 11.85 -25.62 -0.74
N THR A 17 11.72 -26.92 -0.99
CA THR A 17 12.77 -27.73 -1.62
C THR A 17 12.89 -27.51 -3.13
N ALA A 18 11.81 -27.14 -3.81
CA ALA A 18 11.83 -26.88 -5.26
C ALA A 18 12.53 -25.55 -5.63
N LEU A 19 12.53 -24.57 -4.73
CA LEU A 19 13.21 -23.28 -4.95
C LEU A 19 14.73 -23.34 -4.70
N LEU A 20 15.21 -24.36 -4.00
CA LEU A 20 16.63 -24.53 -3.67
C LEU A 20 17.40 -25.46 -4.62
N THR A 21 16.74 -26.14 -5.57
CA THR A 21 17.38 -27.01 -6.55
C THR A 21 17.15 -26.51 -7.98
N ILE A 22 17.89 -25.48 -8.38
CA ILE A 22 18.04 -25.12 -9.79
C ILE A 22 19.02 -26.13 -10.40
N PRO A 23 18.60 -26.98 -11.36
CA PRO A 23 19.53 -27.95 -11.97
C PRO A 23 20.62 -27.19 -12.74
N ALA A 24 21.85 -27.61 -12.57
CA ALA A 24 23.10 -26.99 -13.09
C ALA A 24 23.24 -26.95 -14.64
N THR A 25 22.16 -27.17 -15.39
CA THR A 25 22.19 -27.18 -16.87
C THR A 25 21.97 -25.83 -17.56
N TYR A 26 21.75 -24.74 -16.79
CA TYR A 26 21.61 -23.37 -17.32
C TYR A 26 22.77 -22.47 -16.87
N ALA A 27 24.01 -22.92 -17.03
CA ALA A 27 25.21 -22.20 -16.62
C ALA A 27 25.41 -20.83 -17.33
N GLU A 28 24.57 -20.47 -18.33
CA GLU A 28 24.64 -19.19 -19.03
C GLU A 28 23.73 -18.09 -18.42
N LEU A 29 22.84 -18.43 -17.49
CA LEU A 29 21.90 -17.50 -16.84
C LEU A 29 21.99 -17.54 -15.31
N ALA A 30 23.21 -17.55 -14.76
CA ALA A 30 23.39 -17.40 -13.33
C ALA A 30 23.00 -15.96 -12.88
N PRO A 31 22.28 -15.79 -11.77
CA PRO A 31 22.01 -14.47 -11.26
C PRO A 31 23.31 -13.76 -10.88
N THR A 32 23.40 -12.45 -11.17
CA THR A 32 24.49 -11.60 -10.73
C THR A 32 24.36 -11.18 -9.28
N SER A 33 23.12 -11.16 -8.77
CA SER A 33 22.78 -10.99 -7.37
C SER A 33 21.61 -11.89 -7.01
N ALA A 34 21.65 -12.48 -5.82
CA ALA A 34 20.54 -13.25 -5.27
C ALA A 34 20.48 -13.00 -3.77
N SER A 35 19.29 -12.61 -3.30
CA SER A 35 19.01 -12.45 -1.88
C SER A 35 17.62 -13.01 -1.57
N ALA A 36 17.39 -13.33 -0.31
CA ALA A 36 16.04 -13.64 0.13
C ALA A 36 15.85 -13.27 1.60
N THR A 37 14.62 -12.89 1.94
CA THR A 37 14.20 -12.66 3.32
C THR A 37 13.17 -13.71 3.70
N LEU A 38 13.42 -14.40 4.79
CA LEU A 38 12.47 -15.29 5.44
C LEU A 38 12.01 -14.63 6.74
N GLU A 39 10.71 -14.40 6.89
CA GLU A 39 10.15 -13.78 8.07
C GLU A 39 9.00 -14.62 8.61
N PHE A 40 8.98 -14.80 9.93
CA PHE A 40 7.82 -15.30 10.65
C PHE A 40 7.27 -14.20 11.52
N VAL A 41 5.96 -13.92 11.38
CA VAL A 41 5.24 -12.90 12.14
C VAL A 41 4.05 -13.53 12.84
N THR A 42 3.85 -13.19 14.11
CA THR A 42 2.63 -13.53 14.84
C THR A 42 2.01 -12.29 15.45
N ALA A 43 0.70 -12.17 15.36
CA ALA A 43 -0.08 -11.12 15.99
C ALA A 43 -1.11 -11.73 16.93
N ILE A 44 -1.13 -11.26 18.19
CA ILE A 44 -1.98 -11.75 19.27
C ILE A 44 -2.96 -10.64 19.64
N PRO A 45 -4.25 -10.76 19.30
CA PRO A 45 -5.26 -9.75 19.59
C PRO A 45 -5.56 -9.70 21.10
N ARG A 46 -5.92 -8.50 21.57
CA ARG A 46 -6.23 -8.26 23.00
C ARG A 46 -7.55 -8.90 23.44
N HIS A 47 -8.58 -8.85 22.59
CA HIS A 47 -9.96 -9.17 23.02
C HIS A 47 -10.63 -10.27 22.21
N ALA A 48 -10.14 -10.61 21.05
CA ALA A 48 -10.81 -11.57 20.16
C ALA A 48 -9.94 -12.81 19.94
N ARG A 49 -10.59 -13.97 19.79
CA ARG A 49 -9.93 -15.14 19.20
C ARG A 49 -9.77 -14.97 17.69
N GLU A 50 -10.54 -14.06 17.13
CA GLU A 50 -10.53 -13.64 15.74
C GLU A 50 -9.45 -12.57 15.54
N GLY A 51 -8.56 -12.76 14.57
CA GLY A 51 -7.43 -11.84 14.32
C GLY A 51 -6.07 -12.35 14.84
N LEU A 52 -6.00 -13.55 15.43
CA LEU A 52 -4.72 -14.21 15.66
C LEU A 52 -4.08 -14.51 14.31
N ALA A 53 -2.97 -13.88 14.01
CA ALA A 53 -2.20 -14.14 12.80
C ALA A 53 -0.90 -14.87 13.16
N ALA A 54 -0.50 -15.81 12.31
CA ALA A 54 0.83 -16.36 12.31
C ALA A 54 1.20 -16.69 10.87
N GLU A 55 2.08 -15.89 10.30
CA GLU A 55 2.48 -15.98 8.92
C GLU A 55 3.96 -16.29 8.77
N LEU A 56 4.25 -17.15 7.81
CA LEU A 56 5.59 -17.34 7.26
C LEU A 56 5.64 -16.66 5.89
N ARG A 57 6.60 -15.74 5.71
CA ARG A 57 6.82 -14.99 4.48
C ARG A 57 8.21 -15.30 3.94
N LEU A 58 8.32 -15.58 2.63
CA LEU A 58 9.58 -15.70 1.92
C LEU A 58 9.56 -14.72 0.75
N ALA A 59 10.55 -13.84 0.69
CA ALA A 59 10.69 -12.81 -0.34
C ALA A 59 12.06 -12.96 -1.03
N PRO A 60 12.17 -13.76 -2.11
CA PRO A 60 13.37 -13.85 -2.93
C PRO A 60 13.46 -12.67 -3.91
N GLU A 61 14.70 -12.23 -4.18
CA GLU A 61 15.05 -11.26 -5.19
C GLU A 61 16.25 -11.74 -5.99
N LEU A 62 16.17 -11.65 -7.31
CA LEU A 62 17.18 -12.12 -8.25
C LEU A 62 17.46 -11.04 -9.29
N GLU A 63 18.74 -10.78 -9.57
CA GLU A 63 19.16 -9.94 -10.69
C GLU A 63 19.96 -10.75 -11.68
N PHE A 64 19.78 -10.47 -12.97
CA PHE A 64 20.49 -11.11 -14.06
C PHE A 64 21.04 -10.05 -15.02
N ALA A 65 22.29 -10.21 -15.40
CA ALA A 65 22.86 -9.48 -16.53
C ALA A 65 22.50 -10.22 -17.83
N LEU A 66 21.83 -9.53 -18.74
CA LEU A 66 21.46 -10.05 -20.06
C LEU A 66 22.37 -9.48 -21.15
N PRO A 67 22.46 -10.13 -22.33
CA PRO A 67 23.18 -9.58 -23.48
C PRO A 67 22.70 -8.17 -23.87
N GLY A 68 23.58 -7.31 -24.37
CA GLY A 68 23.24 -5.96 -24.80
C GLY A 68 23.11 -4.93 -23.68
N ALA A 69 23.80 -5.16 -22.54
CA ALA A 69 23.75 -4.30 -21.36
C ALA A 69 22.34 -4.15 -20.76
N LEU A 70 21.50 -5.17 -20.93
CA LEU A 70 20.21 -5.28 -20.27
C LEU A 70 20.38 -5.89 -18.88
N ARG A 71 19.51 -5.50 -17.95
CA ARG A 71 19.38 -6.12 -16.61
C ARG A 71 17.95 -6.59 -16.42
N LEU A 72 17.78 -7.80 -15.92
CA LEU A 72 16.50 -8.34 -15.49
C LEU A 72 16.48 -8.42 -13.96
N THR A 73 15.48 -7.84 -13.35
CA THR A 73 15.17 -8.00 -11.92
C THR A 73 13.90 -8.83 -11.79
N ALA A 74 13.92 -9.80 -10.88
CA ALA A 74 12.78 -10.64 -10.55
C ALA A 74 12.67 -10.80 -9.04
N SER A 75 11.56 -10.39 -8.46
CA SER A 75 11.25 -10.62 -7.06
C SER A 75 9.86 -11.25 -6.88
N GLY A 76 9.73 -12.03 -5.82
CA GLY A 76 8.50 -12.73 -5.51
C GLY A 76 8.20 -12.69 -4.02
N ARG A 77 6.98 -13.10 -3.67
CA ARG A 77 6.57 -13.29 -2.28
C ARG A 77 5.77 -14.58 -2.16
N ALA A 78 6.20 -15.46 -1.26
CA ALA A 78 5.39 -16.59 -0.81
C ALA A 78 4.92 -16.32 0.61
N ARG A 79 3.63 -16.46 0.89
CA ARG A 79 3.05 -16.35 2.23
C ARG A 79 2.36 -17.65 2.60
N ALA A 80 2.49 -18.06 3.87
CA ALA A 80 1.72 -19.13 4.46
C ALA A 80 1.10 -18.64 5.78
N ASP A 81 -0.23 -18.52 5.82
CA ASP A 81 -1.01 -18.18 7.01
C ASP A 81 -1.43 -19.48 7.72
N LEU A 82 -1.01 -19.61 8.98
CA LEU A 82 -1.27 -20.85 9.74
C LEU A 82 -2.70 -20.95 10.28
N PHE A 83 -3.40 -19.82 10.44
CA PHE A 83 -4.70 -19.76 11.11
C PHE A 83 -5.86 -19.36 10.21
N ASP A 84 -5.61 -18.75 9.07
CA ASP A 84 -6.64 -18.26 8.15
C ASP A 84 -7.63 -17.27 8.81
N TYR A 85 -7.15 -16.44 9.74
CA TYR A 85 -7.99 -15.47 10.43
C TYR A 85 -7.88 -14.05 9.86
N LEU A 86 -6.77 -13.75 9.22
CA LEU A 86 -6.53 -12.42 8.67
C LEU A 86 -7.31 -12.19 7.36
N GLU A 87 -7.34 -13.22 6.49
CA GLU A 87 -8.12 -13.24 5.24
C GLU A 87 -8.90 -14.56 5.16
N PRO A 88 -9.99 -14.74 5.92
CA PRO A 88 -10.70 -15.99 6.01
C PRO A 88 -11.14 -16.55 4.64
N GLY A 89 -10.83 -17.80 4.38
CA GLY A 89 -11.18 -18.48 3.14
C GLY A 89 -10.23 -18.17 1.97
N THR A 90 -10.78 -18.09 0.77
CA THR A 90 -10.03 -17.71 -0.42
C THR A 90 -10.50 -16.31 -0.86
N PRO A 91 -9.75 -15.25 -0.55
CA PRO A 91 -10.13 -13.89 -0.90
C PRO A 91 -10.36 -13.74 -2.41
N ASP A 92 -11.41 -13.05 -2.77
CA ASP A 92 -11.68 -12.70 -4.16
C ASP A 92 -10.67 -11.64 -4.63
N GLN A 93 -10.17 -11.81 -5.85
CA GLN A 93 -9.22 -10.90 -6.47
C GLN A 93 -9.91 -10.04 -7.55
N VAL A 94 -11.16 -9.63 -7.31
CA VAL A 94 -11.94 -8.85 -8.29
C VAL A 94 -11.32 -7.49 -8.61
N THR A 95 -10.52 -6.92 -7.71
CA THR A 95 -9.83 -5.64 -7.92
C THR A 95 -8.48 -5.77 -8.62
N THR A 96 -8.03 -6.99 -8.91
CA THR A 96 -6.71 -7.27 -9.49
C THR A 96 -6.85 -7.73 -10.94
N ASP A 97 -6.05 -7.15 -11.83
CA ASP A 97 -5.96 -7.61 -13.22
C ASP A 97 -5.52 -9.09 -13.27
N PRO A 98 -6.10 -9.92 -14.16
CA PRO A 98 -5.74 -11.34 -14.26
C PRO A 98 -4.25 -11.63 -14.41
N ILE A 99 -3.48 -10.74 -15.06
CA ILE A 99 -2.03 -10.90 -15.24
C ILE A 99 -1.20 -10.57 -14.00
N ALA A 100 -1.81 -9.95 -13.00
CA ALA A 100 -1.13 -9.53 -11.76
C ALA A 100 -1.55 -10.34 -10.53
N ARG A 101 -2.55 -11.21 -10.66
CA ARG A 101 -3.11 -11.99 -9.54
C ARG A 101 -2.10 -12.90 -8.89
N ALA A 102 -2.12 -12.92 -7.56
CA ALA A 102 -1.39 -13.92 -6.79
C ALA A 102 -1.97 -15.32 -7.02
N GLN A 103 -1.10 -16.33 -7.09
CA GLN A 103 -1.51 -17.72 -7.16
C GLN A 103 -1.85 -18.22 -5.76
N ARG A 104 -3.11 -18.53 -5.50
CA ARG A 104 -3.59 -19.08 -4.22
C ARG A 104 -3.42 -20.60 -4.17
N ILE A 105 -3.02 -21.13 -3.02
CA ILE A 105 -2.85 -22.56 -2.72
C ILE A 105 -3.72 -22.89 -1.52
N GLY A 106 -4.94 -23.30 -1.77
CA GLY A 106 -5.97 -23.45 -0.73
C GLY A 106 -6.25 -22.11 -0.05
N ASN A 107 -6.62 -22.14 1.24
CA ASN A 107 -6.94 -20.95 2.03
C ASN A 107 -5.71 -20.36 2.76
N HIS A 108 -4.60 -21.10 2.82
CA HIS A 108 -3.51 -20.82 3.74
C HIS A 108 -2.22 -20.35 3.07
N ALA A 109 -2.11 -20.36 1.75
CA ALA A 109 -0.88 -19.94 1.10
C ALA A 109 -1.13 -19.21 -0.22
N GLU A 110 -0.19 -18.33 -0.55
CA GLU A 110 -0.17 -17.64 -1.84
C GLU A 110 1.26 -17.43 -2.34
N LEU A 111 1.38 -17.38 -3.66
CA LEU A 111 2.59 -17.02 -4.39
C LEU A 111 2.30 -15.78 -5.22
N GLU A 112 3.08 -14.75 -5.08
CA GLU A 112 2.95 -13.48 -5.80
C GLU A 112 4.24 -13.16 -6.53
N LEU A 113 4.15 -12.79 -7.80
CA LEU A 113 5.21 -12.12 -8.51
C LEU A 113 5.17 -10.62 -8.12
N ARG A 114 6.19 -10.17 -7.37
CA ARG A 114 6.25 -8.78 -6.92
C ARG A 114 6.79 -7.89 -8.03
N GLU A 115 8.01 -8.09 -8.43
CA GLU A 115 8.61 -7.33 -9.52
C GLU A 115 9.19 -8.25 -10.57
N PHE A 116 9.08 -7.85 -11.83
CA PHE A 116 9.65 -8.56 -12.96
C PHE A 116 9.81 -7.57 -14.10
N TYR A 117 10.98 -6.97 -14.23
CA TYR A 117 11.22 -5.96 -15.23
C TYR A 117 12.61 -6.05 -15.83
N VAL A 118 12.73 -5.55 -17.07
CA VAL A 118 13.99 -5.38 -17.78
C VAL A 118 14.35 -3.91 -17.84
N GLU A 119 15.59 -3.61 -17.51
CA GLU A 119 16.20 -2.28 -17.61
C GLU A 119 17.14 -2.19 -18.80
N ALA A 120 17.16 -1.04 -19.45
CA ALA A 120 18.05 -0.69 -20.54
C ALA A 120 18.46 0.78 -20.49
N ASN A 121 19.68 1.09 -20.94
CA ASN A 121 20.18 2.47 -21.02
C ASN A 121 20.63 2.79 -22.46
N PRO A 122 19.71 2.96 -23.42
CA PRO A 122 20.05 3.34 -24.79
C PRO A 122 20.40 4.84 -24.87
N GLY A 123 21.71 5.16 -24.81
CA GLY A 123 22.20 6.54 -24.80
C GLY A 123 21.86 7.28 -23.50
N ASP A 124 21.14 8.41 -23.64
CA ASP A 124 20.76 9.26 -22.51
C ASP A 124 19.35 8.92 -21.96
N VAL A 125 18.76 7.82 -22.41
CA VAL A 125 17.44 7.34 -21.98
C VAL A 125 17.62 6.16 -21.03
N TYR A 126 16.97 6.17 -19.89
CA TYR A 126 16.77 5.02 -19.05
C TYR A 126 15.37 4.45 -19.32
N LEU A 127 15.30 3.17 -19.56
CA LEU A 127 14.07 2.46 -19.91
C LEU A 127 13.88 1.29 -18.94
N ARG A 128 12.69 1.17 -18.34
CA ARG A 128 12.29 0.03 -17.54
C ARG A 128 10.92 -0.47 -18.02
N ILE A 129 10.83 -1.76 -18.33
CA ILE A 129 9.59 -2.38 -18.85
C ILE A 129 9.30 -3.63 -18.05
N GLY A 130 8.12 -3.73 -17.48
CA GLY A 130 7.67 -4.89 -16.73
C GLY A 130 6.92 -4.52 -15.47
N LYS A 131 6.72 -5.51 -14.58
CA LYS A 131 6.03 -5.33 -13.31
C LYS A 131 6.96 -4.68 -12.30
N GLN A 132 6.60 -3.49 -11.80
CA GLN A 132 7.47 -2.67 -10.96
C GLN A 132 6.69 -1.71 -10.06
N GLN A 133 7.36 -1.17 -9.05
CA GLN A 133 6.83 -0.08 -8.23
C GLN A 133 7.36 1.28 -8.74
N ILE A 134 6.48 2.28 -8.79
CA ILE A 134 6.80 3.68 -9.11
C ILE A 134 6.45 4.55 -7.90
N VAL A 135 7.43 5.25 -7.35
CA VAL A 135 7.25 6.05 -6.13
C VAL A 135 7.44 7.53 -6.45
N TRP A 136 6.38 8.33 -6.30
CA TRP A 136 6.41 9.77 -6.55
C TRP A 136 6.29 10.62 -5.27
N GLY A 137 5.64 10.08 -4.24
CA GLY A 137 5.49 10.73 -2.95
C GLY A 137 6.74 10.62 -2.06
N THR A 138 6.83 11.48 -1.07
CA THR A 138 7.91 11.59 -0.07
C THR A 138 7.39 11.53 1.37
N ALA A 139 6.07 11.45 1.57
CA ALA A 139 5.43 11.39 2.88
C ALA A 139 5.60 10.00 3.54
N ASP A 140 5.57 9.96 4.86
CA ASP A 140 5.63 8.75 5.67
C ASP A 140 4.35 8.57 6.50
N GLY A 141 3.93 7.33 6.71
CA GLY A 141 2.76 6.99 7.53
C GLY A 141 1.44 7.04 6.77
N LEU A 142 1.18 8.10 6.00
CA LEU A 142 0.06 8.25 5.06
C LEU A 142 0.57 8.72 3.71
N LYS A 143 -0.23 8.53 2.66
CA LYS A 143 0.15 8.89 1.28
C LYS A 143 -0.68 10.05 0.78
N VAL A 144 -0.05 10.98 0.06
CA VAL A 144 -0.70 12.08 -0.68
C VAL A 144 -0.45 11.91 -2.17
N LEU A 145 0.81 11.78 -2.58
CA LEU A 145 1.24 11.72 -3.98
C LEU A 145 1.88 10.38 -4.38
N ASP A 146 2.04 9.45 -3.44
CA ASP A 146 2.48 8.08 -3.72
C ASP A 146 1.25 7.24 -4.14
N VAL A 147 0.67 7.59 -5.29
CA VAL A 147 -0.61 7.08 -5.79
C VAL A 147 -0.50 6.32 -7.12
N VAL A 148 0.71 6.16 -7.65
CA VAL A 148 0.89 5.43 -8.93
C VAL A 148 0.60 3.94 -8.75
N ASN A 149 1.02 3.37 -7.64
CA ASN A 149 0.75 1.97 -7.32
C ASN A 149 -0.42 1.84 -6.34
N PRO A 150 -1.41 1.00 -6.65
CA PRO A 150 -2.44 0.65 -5.69
C PRO A 150 -1.84 -0.05 -4.47
N GLN A 151 -2.63 -0.18 -3.42
CA GLN A 151 -2.19 -0.73 -2.14
C GLN A 151 -3.03 -1.92 -1.70
N THR A 152 -2.40 -2.83 -0.97
CA THR A 152 -3.13 -3.79 -0.17
C THR A 152 -3.42 -3.21 1.22
N PHE A 153 -4.69 -3.18 1.58
CA PHE A 153 -5.17 -2.83 2.92
C PHE A 153 -5.47 -4.07 3.76
N ARG A 154 -4.89 -5.22 3.42
CA ARG A 154 -5.07 -6.50 4.10
C ARG A 154 -4.98 -6.40 5.62
N GLU A 155 -4.08 -5.56 6.13
CA GLU A 155 -3.92 -5.18 7.53
C GLU A 155 -4.06 -3.66 7.70
N PHE A 156 -4.98 -3.04 6.98
CA PHE A 156 -5.17 -1.60 6.94
C PHE A 156 -3.87 -0.85 6.59
N VAL A 157 -3.37 0.05 7.46
CA VAL A 157 -2.15 0.84 7.26
C VAL A 157 -0.94 0.29 8.05
N LEU A 158 -1.01 -0.97 8.48
CA LEU A 158 0.01 -1.57 9.35
C LEU A 158 1.24 -2.07 8.57
N ALA A 159 1.08 -2.45 7.30
CA ALA A 159 2.20 -2.84 6.44
C ALA A 159 3.07 -1.63 6.09
N ASP A 160 4.37 -1.84 5.92
CA ASP A 160 5.25 -0.82 5.38
C ASP A 160 4.89 -0.49 3.91
N PHE A 161 5.21 0.71 3.44
CA PHE A 161 4.79 1.18 2.12
C PHE A 161 5.27 0.29 0.96
N GLU A 162 6.49 -0.21 1.04
CA GLU A 162 7.04 -1.11 0.04
C GLU A 162 6.25 -2.43 -0.04
N GLU A 163 5.86 -2.98 1.11
CA GLU A 163 5.05 -4.21 1.16
C GLU A 163 3.60 -3.98 0.76
N SER A 164 3.04 -2.81 1.09
CA SER A 164 1.65 -2.47 0.80
C SER A 164 1.41 -2.10 -0.66
N ARG A 165 2.40 -1.52 -1.38
CA ARG A 165 2.26 -1.22 -2.81
C ARG A 165 2.11 -2.50 -3.61
N ILE A 166 1.17 -2.50 -4.54
CA ILE A 166 0.98 -3.56 -5.52
C ILE A 166 1.72 -3.14 -6.79
N PRO A 167 2.82 -3.83 -7.17
CA PRO A 167 3.55 -3.49 -8.39
C PRO A 167 2.70 -3.68 -9.63
N LEU A 168 2.85 -2.80 -10.63
CA LEU A 168 2.08 -2.78 -11.87
C LEU A 168 2.95 -3.04 -13.09
N TRP A 169 2.40 -3.67 -14.12
CA TRP A 169 3.02 -3.77 -15.44
C TRP A 169 3.08 -2.38 -16.08
N THR A 170 4.28 -1.83 -16.17
CA THR A 170 4.52 -0.42 -16.53
C THR A 170 5.63 -0.31 -17.56
N LEU A 171 5.45 0.60 -18.51
CA LEU A 171 6.52 1.19 -19.30
C LEU A 171 6.97 2.46 -18.56
N ASP A 172 8.22 2.51 -18.12
CA ASP A 172 8.85 3.66 -17.50
C ASP A 172 10.02 4.14 -18.37
N VAL A 173 9.98 5.40 -18.75
CA VAL A 173 10.98 6.05 -19.60
C VAL A 173 11.49 7.30 -18.91
N GLU A 174 12.79 7.33 -18.62
CA GLU A 174 13.43 8.48 -18.01
C GLU A 174 14.51 9.06 -18.91
N THR A 175 14.65 10.38 -18.90
CA THR A 175 15.73 11.09 -19.60
C THR A 175 16.05 12.39 -18.87
N ARG A 176 17.20 12.99 -19.20
CA ARG A 176 17.60 14.26 -18.62
C ARG A 176 17.62 15.35 -19.68
N LEU A 177 16.86 16.42 -19.46
CA LEU A 177 16.80 17.63 -20.28
C LEU A 177 17.49 18.80 -19.55
N GLY A 178 18.76 19.02 -19.86
CA GLY A 178 19.59 20.00 -19.14
C GLY A 178 19.79 19.61 -17.67
N SER A 179 19.19 20.35 -16.74
CA SER A 179 19.24 20.08 -15.30
C SER A 179 17.95 19.49 -14.74
N THR A 180 17.03 19.08 -15.60
CA THR A 180 15.72 18.52 -15.22
C THR A 180 15.63 17.07 -15.65
N ASP A 181 15.33 16.19 -14.72
CA ASP A 181 15.02 14.79 -15.00
C ASP A 181 13.53 14.72 -15.39
N VAL A 182 13.25 13.98 -16.47
CA VAL A 182 11.89 13.82 -17.04
C VAL A 182 11.59 12.34 -17.04
N GLN A 183 10.49 11.95 -16.42
CA GLN A 183 9.97 10.59 -16.39
C GLN A 183 8.59 10.53 -17.03
N PHE A 184 8.38 9.58 -17.91
CA PHE A 184 7.07 9.23 -18.48
C PHE A 184 6.73 7.79 -18.11
N ILE A 185 5.49 7.57 -17.66
CA ILE A 185 4.96 6.23 -17.35
C ILE A 185 3.69 5.95 -18.12
N LEU A 186 3.55 4.68 -18.55
CA LEU A 186 2.32 4.15 -19.15
C LEU A 186 1.99 2.81 -18.47
N ILE A 187 0.78 2.71 -17.92
CA ILE A 187 0.31 1.55 -17.17
C ILE A 187 -0.94 1.00 -17.87
N PRO A 188 -0.81 -0.07 -18.67
CA PRO A 188 -1.94 -0.68 -19.36
C PRO A 188 -2.75 -1.65 -18.50
N GLU A 189 -2.31 -1.92 -17.28
CA GLU A 189 -2.91 -2.83 -16.34
C GLU A 189 -4.00 -2.14 -15.51
N GLN A 190 -5.05 -2.88 -15.14
CA GLN A 190 -6.21 -2.40 -14.38
C GLN A 190 -6.30 -3.12 -13.03
N THR A 191 -5.33 -2.85 -12.17
CA THR A 191 -5.30 -3.30 -10.77
C THR A 191 -5.56 -2.10 -9.85
N TYR A 192 -6.42 -2.29 -8.86
CA TYR A 192 -6.85 -1.27 -7.89
C TYR A 192 -6.53 -1.72 -6.47
N HIS A 193 -6.83 -0.89 -5.48
CA HIS A 193 -6.62 -1.22 -4.07
C HIS A 193 -7.26 -2.57 -3.70
N GLN A 194 -6.50 -3.38 -2.98
CA GLN A 194 -7.00 -4.61 -2.38
C GLN A 194 -7.60 -4.28 -1.01
N ILE A 195 -8.93 -4.29 -0.96
CA ILE A 195 -9.70 -4.03 0.26
C ILE A 195 -10.02 -5.36 0.94
N PRO A 196 -9.84 -5.48 2.28
CA PRO A 196 -10.17 -6.69 3.01
C PRO A 196 -11.65 -7.08 2.88
N GLY A 197 -11.92 -8.38 2.79
CA GLY A 197 -13.30 -8.89 2.79
C GLY A 197 -14.04 -8.64 4.11
N ALA A 198 -15.37 -8.74 4.10
CA ALA A 198 -16.21 -8.46 5.25
C ALA A 198 -15.94 -9.34 6.49
N GLU A 199 -15.38 -10.53 6.30
CA GLU A 199 -15.04 -11.46 7.39
C GLU A 199 -13.61 -11.22 7.96
N SER A 200 -12.83 -10.33 7.35
CA SER A 200 -11.51 -9.95 7.85
C SER A 200 -11.62 -9.10 9.12
N PRO A 201 -10.73 -9.27 10.09
CA PRO A 201 -10.64 -8.35 11.23
C PRO A 201 -10.35 -6.91 10.81
N PHE A 202 -9.77 -6.69 9.64
CA PHE A 202 -9.52 -5.37 9.07
C PHE A 202 -10.53 -4.95 8.01
N ALA A 203 -11.74 -5.55 8.00
CA ALA A 203 -12.84 -5.10 7.15
C ALA A 203 -13.14 -3.61 7.39
N ILE A 204 -13.22 -2.83 6.31
CA ILE A 204 -13.46 -1.38 6.41
C ILE A 204 -14.95 -1.12 6.56
N THR A 205 -15.33 -0.56 7.71
CA THR A 205 -16.74 -0.29 8.09
C THR A 205 -17.03 1.20 8.26
N ALA A 206 -16.01 2.07 8.25
CA ALA A 206 -16.17 3.51 8.38
C ALA A 206 -17.10 4.06 7.27
N PRO A 207 -18.10 4.90 7.59
CA PRO A 207 -19.12 5.38 6.65
C PRO A 207 -18.58 6.07 5.41
N ARG A 208 -17.38 6.66 5.48
CA ARG A 208 -16.73 7.32 4.36
C ARG A 208 -16.33 6.38 3.21
N TYR A 209 -16.14 5.09 3.51
CA TYR A 209 -15.79 4.03 2.54
C TYR A 209 -16.90 3.00 2.40
N SER A 210 -17.69 2.82 3.43
CA SER A 210 -18.80 1.88 3.49
C SER A 210 -20.07 2.60 3.97
N PRO A 211 -20.75 3.38 3.09
CA PRO A 211 -21.95 4.11 3.45
C PRO A 211 -23.02 3.18 4.01
N PRO A 212 -23.68 3.55 5.13
CA PRO A 212 -24.69 2.71 5.74
C PRO A 212 -25.94 2.61 4.86
N VAL A 213 -26.45 1.40 4.72
CA VAL A 213 -27.71 1.14 4.01
C VAL A 213 -28.89 1.32 4.95
N PRO A 214 -30.03 1.90 4.50
CA PRO A 214 -31.23 2.03 5.32
C PRO A 214 -31.73 0.66 5.80
N ALA A 215 -32.08 0.57 7.09
CA ALA A 215 -32.54 -0.66 7.70
C ALA A 215 -33.80 -1.19 7.00
N GLY A 216 -33.84 -2.50 6.70
CA GLY A 216 -34.99 -3.17 6.08
C GLY A 216 -35.08 -3.03 4.56
N VAL A 217 -34.15 -2.35 3.93
CA VAL A 217 -34.02 -2.31 2.45
C VAL A 217 -33.17 -3.49 1.99
N PRO A 218 -33.70 -4.40 1.15
CA PRO A 218 -32.89 -5.43 0.52
C PRO A 218 -31.76 -4.78 -0.32
N VAL A 219 -30.56 -5.34 -0.25
CA VAL A 219 -29.41 -4.84 -1.00
C VAL A 219 -28.83 -5.95 -1.85
N GLN A 220 -28.61 -5.65 -3.11
CA GLN A 220 -27.85 -6.47 -4.04
C GLN A 220 -26.51 -5.76 -4.30
N LEU A 221 -25.42 -6.33 -3.83
CA LEU A 221 -24.05 -5.90 -4.20
C LEU A 221 -23.68 -6.59 -5.51
N ARG A 222 -23.26 -5.80 -6.51
CA ARG A 222 -22.70 -6.29 -7.77
C ARG A 222 -21.19 -6.28 -7.71
N ASP A 223 -20.55 -7.06 -8.59
CA ASP A 223 -19.12 -6.97 -8.81
C ASP A 223 -18.73 -5.57 -9.28
N PRO A 224 -17.53 -5.09 -8.94
CA PRO A 224 -17.06 -3.78 -9.37
C PRO A 224 -17.07 -3.64 -10.90
N ASP A 225 -17.61 -2.52 -11.40
CA ASP A 225 -17.48 -2.14 -12.82
C ASP A 225 -16.06 -1.59 -13.04
N ARG A 226 -15.23 -2.36 -13.75
CA ARG A 226 -13.83 -2.02 -14.01
C ARG A 226 -13.58 -1.71 -15.47
N PRO A 227 -12.77 -0.69 -15.75
CA PRO A 227 -12.19 -0.51 -17.06
C PRO A 227 -11.52 -1.79 -17.55
N SER A 228 -11.60 -2.09 -18.84
CA SER A 228 -11.18 -3.39 -19.38
C SER A 228 -10.37 -3.31 -20.68
N ARG A 229 -10.11 -2.10 -21.20
CA ARG A 229 -9.39 -1.88 -22.46
C ARG A 229 -7.95 -1.45 -22.18
N PRO A 230 -6.94 -2.35 -22.26
CA PRO A 230 -5.60 -2.11 -21.75
C PRO A 230 -4.92 -0.81 -22.20
N LEU A 231 -5.07 -0.41 -23.47
CA LEU A 231 -4.46 0.82 -23.98
C LEU A 231 -5.38 2.04 -23.93
N ALA A 232 -6.69 1.84 -24.12
CA ALA A 232 -7.65 2.95 -24.08
C ALA A 232 -7.94 3.41 -22.64
N ASP A 233 -7.84 2.50 -21.70
CA ASP A 233 -8.04 2.74 -20.29
C ASP A 233 -6.71 2.81 -19.50
N ALA A 234 -5.56 2.84 -20.22
CA ALA A 234 -4.25 2.94 -19.57
C ALA A 234 -4.11 4.21 -18.74
N ASP A 235 -3.41 4.08 -17.60
CA ASP A 235 -2.99 5.22 -16.83
C ASP A 235 -1.68 5.79 -17.38
N THR A 236 -1.53 7.11 -17.35
CA THR A 236 -0.37 7.80 -17.93
C THR A 236 0.11 8.89 -16.98
N GLY A 237 1.42 9.00 -16.86
CA GLY A 237 2.03 10.00 -16.00
C GLY A 237 3.26 10.66 -16.57
N LEU A 238 3.47 11.92 -16.17
CA LEU A 238 4.66 12.69 -16.49
C LEU A 238 5.18 13.34 -15.20
N ARG A 239 6.46 13.14 -14.90
CA ARG A 239 7.13 13.77 -13.77
C ARG A 239 8.35 14.57 -14.25
N LEU A 240 8.52 15.76 -13.71
CA LEU A 240 9.68 16.61 -13.88
C LEU A 240 10.35 16.77 -12.52
N ALA A 241 11.61 16.43 -12.38
CA ALA A 241 12.34 16.59 -11.14
C ALA A 241 13.61 17.42 -11.34
N ARG A 242 13.94 18.25 -10.34
CA ARG A 242 15.10 19.12 -10.40
C ARG A 242 15.64 19.44 -9.02
N PHE A 243 16.96 19.33 -8.88
CA PHE A 243 17.65 19.87 -7.72
C PHE A 243 18.15 21.31 -8.05
N ALA A 244 17.71 22.31 -7.27
CA ALA A 244 18.05 23.71 -7.48
C ALA A 244 18.15 24.50 -6.17
N GLY A 245 19.27 25.19 -5.92
CA GLY A 245 19.45 26.02 -4.71
C GLY A 245 19.36 25.27 -3.39
N GLY A 246 19.70 23.98 -3.38
CA GLY A 246 19.57 23.10 -2.22
C GLY A 246 18.16 22.57 -1.99
N TRP A 247 17.23 22.80 -2.91
CA TRP A 247 15.90 22.22 -2.93
C TRP A 247 15.84 21.06 -3.89
N ASP A 248 15.25 19.96 -3.45
CA ASP A 248 14.75 18.89 -4.30
C ASP A 248 13.29 19.21 -4.62
N LEU A 249 12.98 19.35 -5.90
CA LEU A 249 11.66 19.79 -6.38
C LEU A 249 11.17 18.82 -7.43
N SER A 250 9.90 18.42 -7.37
CA SER A 250 9.27 17.72 -8.48
C SER A 250 7.87 18.27 -8.76
N LEU A 251 7.46 18.15 -10.02
CA LEU A 251 6.12 18.41 -10.50
C LEU A 251 5.68 17.23 -11.32
N PHE A 252 4.40 16.84 -11.26
CA PHE A 252 3.89 15.76 -12.06
C PHE A 252 2.40 15.91 -12.38
N TYR A 253 2.03 15.23 -13.43
CA TYR A 253 0.67 15.04 -13.87
C TYR A 253 0.42 13.54 -14.01
N PHE A 254 -0.71 13.08 -13.49
CA PHE A 254 -1.15 11.70 -13.58
C PHE A 254 -2.60 11.63 -14.02
N HIS A 255 -2.84 10.94 -15.13
CA HIS A 255 -4.17 10.65 -15.65
C HIS A 255 -4.45 9.19 -15.39
N HIS A 256 -5.34 8.90 -14.45
CA HIS A 256 -5.52 7.57 -13.93
C HIS A 256 -6.97 7.32 -13.51
N PHE A 257 -7.31 6.08 -13.23
CA PHE A 257 -8.48 5.77 -12.44
C PHE A 257 -8.16 5.82 -10.95
N GLU A 258 -9.07 6.36 -10.14
CA GLU A 258 -8.96 6.34 -8.68
C GLU A 258 -8.98 4.88 -8.18
N ASP A 259 -8.08 4.52 -7.27
CA ASP A 259 -7.94 3.15 -6.77
C ASP A 259 -9.02 2.74 -5.76
N ILE A 260 -9.77 3.69 -5.21
CA ILE A 260 -10.88 3.46 -4.28
C ILE A 260 -12.17 3.48 -5.07
N PRO A 261 -12.93 2.37 -5.11
CA PRO A 261 -14.21 2.35 -5.83
C PRO A 261 -15.26 3.17 -5.11
N VAL A 262 -16.11 3.85 -5.88
CA VAL A 262 -17.25 4.60 -5.38
C VAL A 262 -18.54 3.77 -5.51
N PRO A 263 -19.41 3.68 -4.47
CA PRO A 263 -20.62 2.86 -4.50
C PRO A 263 -21.75 3.57 -5.26
N TYR A 264 -21.93 3.29 -6.54
CA TYR A 264 -23.07 3.76 -7.32
C TYR A 264 -24.35 3.04 -6.94
N LEU A 265 -25.41 3.80 -6.70
CA LEU A 265 -26.70 3.30 -6.23
C LEU A 265 -27.74 3.28 -7.37
N GLU A 266 -28.47 2.18 -7.50
CA GLU A 266 -29.59 2.03 -8.42
C GLU A 266 -30.79 1.46 -7.65
N THR A 267 -31.98 2.04 -7.85
CA THR A 267 -33.22 1.49 -7.29
C THR A 267 -33.74 0.40 -8.21
N GLY A 268 -33.63 -0.85 -7.78
CA GLY A 268 -34.19 -2.01 -8.48
C GLY A 268 -35.61 -2.39 -8.02
N PRO A 269 -36.25 -3.36 -8.69
CA PRO A 269 -37.61 -3.80 -8.35
C PRO A 269 -37.73 -4.43 -6.96
N ASP A 270 -36.61 -5.03 -6.46
CA ASP A 270 -36.59 -5.77 -5.19
C ASP A 270 -35.81 -5.04 -4.08
N GLY A 271 -35.29 -3.83 -4.34
CA GLY A 271 -34.51 -3.07 -3.36
C GLY A 271 -33.41 -2.23 -3.99
N LEU A 272 -32.36 -1.97 -3.23
CA LEU A 272 -31.20 -1.17 -3.65
C LEU A 272 -30.15 -2.06 -4.29
N ILE A 273 -29.62 -1.62 -5.44
CA ILE A 273 -28.49 -2.25 -6.11
C ILE A 273 -27.29 -1.33 -5.91
N ILE A 274 -26.17 -1.88 -5.46
CA ILE A 274 -24.90 -1.16 -5.29
C ILE A 274 -23.89 -1.75 -6.26
N THR A 275 -23.35 -0.91 -7.17
CA THR A 275 -22.28 -1.28 -8.09
C THR A 275 -21.07 -0.40 -7.79
N PRO A 276 -19.97 -0.95 -7.25
CA PRO A 276 -18.73 -0.19 -7.10
C PRO A 276 -18.16 0.16 -8.47
N GLY A 277 -17.84 1.43 -8.70
CA GLY A 277 -17.23 1.93 -9.95
C GLY A 277 -15.89 2.61 -9.71
N TYR A 278 -15.07 2.67 -10.75
CA TYR A 278 -13.79 3.36 -10.74
C TYR A 278 -13.82 4.52 -11.73
N ASP A 279 -13.59 5.72 -11.23
CA ASP A 279 -13.70 6.94 -12.02
C ASP A 279 -12.34 7.48 -12.43
N ARG A 280 -12.28 8.06 -13.62
CA ARG A 280 -11.08 8.65 -14.18
C ARG A 280 -10.85 10.04 -13.57
N ALA A 281 -9.62 10.29 -13.11
CA ALA A 281 -9.22 11.55 -12.51
C ALA A 281 -7.96 12.13 -13.16
N HIS A 282 -7.74 13.41 -12.94
CA HIS A 282 -6.55 14.13 -13.37
C HIS A 282 -5.85 14.70 -12.13
N LEU A 283 -4.72 14.13 -11.75
CA LEU A 283 -3.92 14.61 -10.62
C LEU A 283 -2.78 15.50 -11.11
N PHE A 284 -2.70 16.72 -10.60
CA PHE A 284 -1.56 17.62 -10.70
C PHE A 284 -0.88 17.68 -9.34
N GLY A 285 0.40 17.37 -9.29
CA GLY A 285 1.11 17.28 -8.02
C GLY A 285 2.49 17.90 -8.05
N GLY A 286 3.04 18.11 -6.85
CA GLY A 286 4.41 18.53 -6.68
C GLY A 286 4.93 18.24 -5.29
N THR A 287 6.24 17.99 -5.21
CA THR A 287 6.96 17.77 -3.96
C THR A 287 8.10 18.75 -3.80
N PHE A 288 8.45 19.04 -2.56
CA PHE A 288 9.67 19.77 -2.23
C PHE A 288 10.33 19.17 -0.99
N ALA A 289 11.67 19.22 -0.97
CA ALA A 289 12.44 18.91 0.22
C ALA A 289 13.70 19.78 0.30
N LYS A 290 14.11 20.15 1.51
CA LYS A 290 15.37 20.85 1.77
C LYS A 290 15.89 20.59 3.18
N ALA A 291 17.17 20.31 3.26
CA ALA A 291 17.89 20.19 4.54
C ALA A 291 18.43 21.57 5.02
N PHE A 292 18.20 21.86 6.29
CA PHE A 292 18.68 23.01 7.05
C PHE A 292 19.48 22.50 8.26
N GLY A 293 20.71 22.09 8.02
CA GLY A 293 21.53 21.43 9.03
C GLY A 293 20.89 20.08 9.47
N PRO A 294 20.57 19.91 10.75
CA PRO A 294 19.99 18.66 11.26
C PRO A 294 18.46 18.54 11.00
N VAL A 295 17.84 19.54 10.39
CA VAL A 295 16.40 19.57 10.11
C VAL A 295 16.16 19.51 8.61
N THR A 296 15.25 18.63 8.17
CA THR A 296 14.75 18.59 6.80
C THR A 296 13.29 19.02 6.79
N LEU A 297 12.97 20.04 5.99
CA LEU A 297 11.62 20.39 5.62
C LEU A 297 11.24 19.68 4.34
N ARG A 298 10.06 19.04 4.31
CA ARG A 298 9.51 18.42 3.10
C ARG A 298 8.01 18.63 3.00
N GLY A 299 7.47 18.49 1.82
CA GLY A 299 6.03 18.59 1.62
C GLY A 299 5.58 18.14 0.26
N GLU A 300 4.28 17.87 0.17
CA GLU A 300 3.57 17.47 -1.04
C GLU A 300 2.28 18.27 -1.16
N LEU A 301 1.90 18.53 -2.40
CA LEU A 301 0.64 19.12 -2.76
C LEU A 301 0.09 18.43 -4.00
N GLY A 302 -1.14 17.93 -3.94
CA GLY A 302 -1.85 17.29 -5.05
C GLY A 302 -3.22 17.91 -5.24
N TYR A 303 -3.58 18.26 -6.47
CA TYR A 303 -4.89 18.72 -6.86
C TYR A 303 -5.49 17.74 -7.88
N THR A 304 -6.58 17.10 -7.48
CA THR A 304 -7.28 16.09 -8.30
C THR A 304 -8.56 16.71 -8.86
N LEU A 305 -8.69 16.70 -10.17
CA LEU A 305 -9.91 17.13 -10.87
C LEU A 305 -10.83 15.93 -11.10
N GLY A 306 -12.13 16.12 -10.88
CA GLY A 306 -13.16 15.16 -11.23
C GLY A 306 -13.17 13.91 -10.35
N ARG A 307 -12.87 14.03 -9.07
CA ARG A 307 -12.94 12.93 -8.11
C ARG A 307 -14.39 12.67 -7.67
N ALA A 308 -14.79 11.41 -7.66
CA ALA A 308 -16.12 10.99 -7.23
C ALA A 308 -16.19 10.77 -5.71
N PHE A 309 -17.30 11.18 -5.09
CA PHE A 309 -17.56 11.06 -3.65
C PHE A 309 -18.96 10.56 -3.38
N ALA A 310 -19.10 9.65 -2.41
CA ALA A 310 -20.42 9.24 -1.91
C ALA A 310 -21.09 10.38 -1.12
N VAL A 311 -22.37 10.66 -1.43
CA VAL A 311 -23.20 11.72 -0.80
C VAL A 311 -24.38 11.15 -0.02
N ARG A 312 -24.82 11.87 1.04
CA ARG A 312 -25.89 11.43 1.98
C ARG A 312 -27.27 11.94 1.61
N ASP A 313 -27.36 13.11 1.00
CA ASP A 313 -28.56 13.93 0.94
C ASP A 313 -29.49 13.64 -0.25
N GLY A 314 -29.15 12.63 -1.06
CA GLY A 314 -29.94 12.28 -2.24
C GLY A 314 -29.99 13.40 -3.29
N THR A 315 -29.06 14.35 -3.26
CA THR A 315 -28.91 15.39 -4.29
C THR A 315 -28.59 14.78 -5.63
N ASP A 316 -27.94 13.61 -5.63
CA ASP A 316 -27.72 12.82 -6.83
C ASP A 316 -28.45 11.47 -6.74
N ALA A 317 -29.08 11.06 -7.86
CA ALA A 317 -29.94 9.87 -7.89
C ALA A 317 -29.15 8.56 -7.72
N ASP A 318 -27.87 8.56 -8.06
CA ASP A 318 -26.96 7.41 -7.94
C ASP A 318 -26.11 7.45 -6.66
N GLY A 319 -26.29 8.45 -5.79
CA GLY A 319 -25.60 8.59 -4.51
C GLY A 319 -24.14 9.03 -4.62
N VAL A 320 -23.70 9.50 -5.80
CA VAL A 320 -22.32 9.92 -6.07
C VAL A 320 -22.30 11.33 -6.66
N ALA A 321 -21.36 12.14 -6.24
CA ALA A 321 -21.14 13.47 -6.78
C ALA A 321 -19.66 13.71 -7.09
N GLU A 322 -19.38 14.33 -8.23
CA GLU A 322 -18.03 14.73 -8.62
C GLU A 322 -17.63 16.06 -7.96
N SER A 323 -16.41 16.15 -7.51
CA SER A 323 -15.79 17.37 -7.01
C SER A 323 -14.26 17.31 -7.15
N ASP A 324 -13.64 18.47 -7.10
CA ASP A 324 -12.19 18.55 -7.02
C ASP A 324 -11.70 18.27 -5.59
N ALA A 325 -10.50 17.71 -5.46
CA ALA A 325 -9.86 17.42 -4.19
C ALA A 325 -8.46 18.01 -4.09
N LEU A 326 -8.09 18.49 -2.91
CA LEU A 326 -6.76 19.01 -2.58
C LEU A 326 -6.17 18.17 -1.45
N GLY A 327 -5.14 17.38 -1.76
CA GLY A 327 -4.34 16.67 -0.78
C GLY A 327 -3.03 17.41 -0.51
N SER A 328 -2.61 17.51 0.74
CA SER A 328 -1.34 18.14 1.09
C SER A 328 -0.72 17.53 2.34
N VAL A 329 0.61 17.59 2.41
CA VAL A 329 1.37 17.30 3.63
C VAL A 329 2.56 18.22 3.76
N VAL A 330 2.83 18.64 4.99
CA VAL A 330 4.07 19.31 5.37
C VAL A 330 4.69 18.54 6.51
N GLY A 331 5.99 18.24 6.39
CA GLY A 331 6.74 17.45 7.36
C GLY A 331 8.06 18.09 7.73
N LEU A 332 8.48 17.84 8.97
CA LEU A 332 9.77 18.20 9.52
C LEU A 332 10.44 16.94 10.07
N ASP A 333 11.64 16.65 9.56
CA ASP A 333 12.49 15.57 10.07
C ASP A 333 13.68 16.21 10.80
N TRP A 334 13.94 15.76 12.00
CA TRP A 334 14.99 16.28 12.85
C TRP A 334 15.83 15.18 13.49
N THR A 335 17.14 15.20 13.22
CA THR A 335 18.09 14.39 13.97
C THR A 335 18.61 15.22 15.13
N THR A 336 18.20 14.85 16.35
CA THR A 336 18.54 15.59 17.58
C THR A 336 19.99 15.37 17.99
N PRO A 337 20.58 16.27 18.83
CA PRO A 337 21.90 16.03 19.43
C PRO A 337 22.02 14.77 20.31
N GLY A 338 20.88 14.18 20.71
CA GLY A 338 20.80 12.94 21.48
C GLY A 338 20.52 11.70 20.63
N ASP A 339 20.79 11.75 19.33
CA ASP A 339 20.63 10.65 18.35
C ASP A 339 19.20 10.13 18.21
N TRP A 340 18.20 10.96 18.53
CA TRP A 340 16.84 10.70 18.17
C TRP A 340 16.58 11.20 16.76
N PHE A 341 15.98 10.36 15.92
CA PHE A 341 15.30 10.80 14.72
C PHE A 341 13.83 11.07 15.05
N VAL A 342 13.37 12.27 14.73
CA VAL A 342 12.00 12.74 14.95
C VAL A 342 11.44 13.19 13.62
N SER A 343 10.35 12.62 13.17
CA SER A 343 9.58 13.09 12.01
C SER A 343 8.17 13.44 12.44
N ALA A 344 7.74 14.67 12.16
CA ALA A 344 6.37 15.12 12.42
C ALA A 344 5.77 15.65 11.13
N GLN A 345 4.54 15.22 10.79
CA GLN A 345 3.86 15.60 9.58
C GLN A 345 2.41 15.97 9.85
N LEU A 346 1.90 16.92 9.08
CA LEU A 346 0.49 17.32 9.06
C LEU A 346 -0.07 17.12 7.66
N PHE A 347 -1.06 16.25 7.55
CA PHE A 347 -1.81 15.92 6.35
C PHE A 347 -3.13 16.67 6.36
N VAL A 348 -3.50 17.24 5.22
CA VAL A 348 -4.81 17.85 4.99
C VAL A 348 -5.35 17.36 3.65
N ASP A 349 -6.55 16.77 3.67
CA ASP A 349 -7.30 16.33 2.49
C ASP A 349 -8.62 17.10 2.46
N GLN A 350 -8.84 17.87 1.40
CA GLN A 350 -9.99 18.78 1.27
C GLN A 350 -10.77 18.50 -0.02
N VAL A 351 -12.08 18.34 0.10
CA VAL A 351 -13.02 18.38 -1.02
C VAL A 351 -13.37 19.85 -1.29
N VAL A 352 -13.05 20.36 -2.49
CA VAL A 352 -13.04 21.81 -2.79
C VAL A 352 -14.45 22.38 -2.83
N ASP A 353 -15.31 21.88 -3.71
CA ASP A 353 -16.67 22.38 -3.91
C ASP A 353 -17.70 21.25 -3.78
N ALA A 354 -17.74 20.60 -2.59
CA ALA A 354 -18.63 19.48 -2.36
C ALA A 354 -20.10 19.83 -2.65
N PRO A 355 -20.74 19.16 -3.60
CA PRO A 355 -22.08 19.53 -4.08
C PRO A 355 -23.20 19.11 -3.12
N GLY A 356 -22.90 18.44 -2.01
CA GLY A 356 -23.88 17.93 -1.06
C GLY A 356 -23.27 17.56 0.28
N GLU A 357 -24.03 16.84 1.11
CA GLU A 357 -23.55 16.25 2.35
C GLU A 357 -22.75 14.98 2.06
N LEU A 358 -21.45 15.01 2.33
CA LEU A 358 -20.55 13.86 2.15
C LEU A 358 -20.65 12.88 3.32
N TYR A 359 -20.29 11.62 3.08
CA TYR A 359 -20.04 10.64 4.16
C TYR A 359 -18.68 10.86 4.87
N ARG A 360 -17.91 11.87 4.47
CA ARG A 360 -16.64 12.28 5.08
C ARG A 360 -16.64 13.78 5.41
N PRO A 361 -15.75 14.24 6.30
CA PRO A 361 -15.51 15.67 6.46
C PRO A 361 -15.04 16.30 5.13
N ARG A 362 -15.45 17.57 4.87
CA ARG A 362 -14.94 18.33 3.71
C ARG A 362 -13.44 18.54 3.80
N THR A 363 -12.96 18.80 5.01
CA THR A 363 -11.53 18.90 5.30
C THR A 363 -11.20 17.85 6.34
N ASP A 364 -10.30 16.94 5.99
CA ASP A 364 -9.80 15.89 6.86
C ASP A 364 -8.35 16.19 7.23
N THR A 365 -8.05 16.15 8.53
CA THR A 365 -6.75 16.55 9.05
C THR A 365 -6.16 15.44 9.91
N THR A 366 -4.98 14.94 9.55
CA THR A 366 -4.28 13.90 10.29
C THR A 366 -2.85 14.33 10.58
N GLY A 367 -2.46 14.22 11.85
CA GLY A 367 -1.08 14.39 12.29
C GLY A 367 -0.37 13.04 12.40
N THR A 368 0.93 13.01 12.07
CA THR A 368 1.78 11.84 12.34
C THR A 368 3.03 12.24 13.09
N LEU A 369 3.48 11.35 13.98
CA LEU A 369 4.75 11.47 14.68
C LEU A 369 5.49 10.13 14.60
N TYR A 370 6.73 10.17 14.12
CA TYR A 370 7.64 9.04 14.14
C TYR A 370 8.87 9.39 14.95
N LEU A 371 9.17 8.54 15.94
CA LEU A 371 10.36 8.64 16.78
C LEU A 371 11.18 7.37 16.59
N ARG A 372 12.50 7.52 16.39
CA ARG A 372 13.42 6.39 16.34
C ARG A 372 14.70 6.73 17.08
N ARG A 373 15.23 5.73 17.80
CA ARG A 373 16.57 5.80 18.38
C ARG A 373 17.26 4.45 18.30
N LEU A 374 18.52 4.49 17.95
CA LEU A 374 19.40 3.33 17.90
C LEU A 374 20.27 3.26 19.14
N TYR A 375 20.53 2.06 19.61
CA TYR A 375 21.35 1.77 20.80
C TYR A 375 22.31 0.62 20.49
N ARG A 376 23.35 0.45 21.35
CA ARG A 376 24.30 -0.65 21.28
C ARG A 376 24.94 -0.81 19.90
N ASN A 377 25.53 0.26 19.35
CA ASN A 377 26.11 0.28 18.01
C ASN A 377 25.08 -0.18 16.96
N ASP A 378 23.88 0.42 17.02
CA ASP A 378 22.77 0.26 16.09
C ASP A 378 22.10 -1.14 16.07
N THR A 379 22.50 -2.05 16.99
CA THR A 379 21.89 -3.40 17.07
C THR A 379 20.53 -3.43 17.75
N VAL A 380 20.13 -2.37 18.45
CA VAL A 380 18.81 -2.22 19.08
C VAL A 380 18.15 -0.97 18.54
N ALA A 381 16.95 -1.08 17.93
CA ALA A 381 16.15 0.07 17.54
C ALA A 381 14.89 0.16 18.38
N LEU A 382 14.63 1.35 18.93
CA LEU A 382 13.36 1.73 19.55
C LEU A 382 12.63 2.67 18.61
N GLU A 383 11.40 2.33 18.29
CA GLU A 383 10.55 3.09 17.38
C GLU A 383 9.17 3.36 17.98
N LEU A 384 8.60 4.50 17.65
CA LEU A 384 7.21 4.84 17.94
C LEU A 384 6.61 5.52 16.72
N ARG A 385 5.51 5.00 16.19
CA ARG A 385 4.68 5.65 15.19
C ARG A 385 3.34 6.02 15.83
N TRP A 386 2.91 7.25 15.68
CA TRP A 386 1.61 7.74 16.12
C TRP A 386 0.93 8.47 14.98
N LEU A 387 -0.28 8.06 14.65
CA LEU A 387 -1.18 8.70 13.70
C LEU A 387 -2.43 9.14 14.47
N ALA A 388 -2.87 10.39 14.26
CA ALA A 388 -4.04 10.94 14.94
C ALA A 388 -4.86 11.77 13.96
N ASN A 389 -6.13 11.38 13.75
CA ASN A 389 -7.09 12.14 12.98
C ASN A 389 -7.80 13.14 13.89
N ALA A 390 -7.77 14.43 13.51
CA ALA A 390 -8.33 15.48 14.34
C ALA A 390 -9.85 15.62 14.18
N ASN A 391 -10.45 15.12 13.11
CA ASN A 391 -11.86 15.22 12.82
C ASN A 391 -12.67 14.21 13.62
N ASP A 392 -12.20 12.96 13.67
CA ASP A 392 -12.89 11.85 14.33
C ASP A 392 -12.34 11.61 15.75
N GLY A 393 -11.23 12.27 16.12
CA GLY A 393 -10.58 12.09 17.42
C GLY A 393 -10.03 10.68 17.62
N ASP A 394 -9.70 10.01 16.53
CA ASP A 394 -9.23 8.64 16.50
C ASP A 394 -7.76 8.54 16.08
N GLY A 395 -7.16 7.37 16.20
CA GLY A 395 -5.76 7.21 15.87
C GLY A 395 -5.21 5.81 16.07
N LEU A 396 -3.91 5.70 15.79
CA LEU A 396 -3.11 4.49 15.90
C LEU A 396 -1.77 4.80 16.56
N ILE A 397 -1.39 4.02 17.57
CA ILE A 397 -0.09 4.11 18.24
C ILE A 397 0.63 2.78 18.09
N ARG A 398 1.88 2.82 17.56
CA ARG A 398 2.69 1.64 17.29
C ARG A 398 4.09 1.76 17.89
N PRO A 399 4.31 1.39 19.16
CA PRO A 399 5.65 1.19 19.69
C PRO A 399 6.25 -0.12 19.18
N GLN A 400 7.52 -0.11 18.80
CA GLN A 400 8.26 -1.28 18.35
C GLN A 400 9.68 -1.28 18.90
N LEU A 401 10.17 -2.45 19.25
CA LEU A 401 11.55 -2.72 19.61
C LEU A 401 12.09 -3.80 18.67
N SER A 402 13.23 -3.56 18.05
CA SER A 402 13.96 -4.56 17.28
C SER A 402 15.37 -4.79 17.83
N TYR A 403 15.87 -6.00 17.64
CA TYR A 403 17.19 -6.42 18.07
C TYR A 403 17.84 -7.32 17.01
N ASP A 404 18.97 -6.87 16.49
CA ASP A 404 19.79 -7.64 15.57
C ASP A 404 20.66 -8.61 16.36
N LEU A 405 20.29 -9.90 16.30
CA LEU A 405 21.07 -10.99 16.91
C LEU A 405 22.38 -11.23 16.13
N SER A 406 22.36 -11.00 14.83
CA SER A 406 23.48 -11.07 13.91
C SER A 406 23.17 -10.20 12.68
N ASP A 407 24.11 -10.08 11.77
CA ASP A 407 23.92 -9.37 10.48
C ASP A 407 22.79 -9.96 9.63
N GLN A 408 22.36 -11.20 9.91
CA GLN A 408 21.33 -11.93 9.18
C GLN A 408 20.01 -12.08 9.95
N VAL A 409 20.03 -11.99 11.29
CA VAL A 409 18.87 -12.31 12.11
C VAL A 409 18.43 -11.12 12.95
N THR A 410 17.21 -10.65 12.71
CA THR A 410 16.54 -9.61 13.51
C THR A 410 15.34 -10.20 14.24
N LEU A 411 15.25 -9.94 15.53
CA LEU A 411 14.04 -10.15 16.33
C LEU A 411 13.35 -8.81 16.54
N TRP A 412 12.03 -8.78 16.45
CA TRP A 412 11.28 -7.56 16.75
C TRP A 412 9.97 -7.87 17.45
N GLY A 413 9.46 -6.89 18.17
CA GLY A 413 8.15 -6.97 18.79
C GLY A 413 7.57 -5.58 19.01
N GLY A 414 6.25 -5.49 18.98
CA GLY A 414 5.54 -4.23 19.06
C GLY A 414 4.09 -4.39 19.47
N LEU A 415 3.40 -3.26 19.49
CA LEU A 415 1.95 -3.19 19.71
C LEU A 415 1.32 -2.37 18.59
N ASP A 416 0.14 -2.80 18.12
CA ASP A 416 -0.76 -2.00 17.30
C ASP A 416 -1.96 -1.63 18.18
N LEU A 417 -2.09 -0.34 18.52
CA LEU A 417 -3.11 0.18 19.43
C LEU A 417 -3.96 1.21 18.71
N PHE A 418 -5.18 0.83 18.38
CA PHE A 418 -6.17 1.70 17.78
C PHE A 418 -7.01 2.36 18.85
N HIS A 419 -7.48 3.58 18.61
CA HIS A 419 -8.35 4.28 19.55
C HIS A 419 -9.27 5.28 18.86
N GLY A 420 -10.37 5.65 19.51
CA GLY A 420 -11.24 6.75 19.10
C GLY A 420 -12.63 6.30 18.61
N ASP A 421 -13.30 7.16 17.83
CA ASP A 421 -14.65 6.89 17.36
C ASP A 421 -14.66 5.71 16.38
N ARG A 422 -15.57 4.76 16.59
CA ARG A 422 -15.74 3.58 15.73
C ARG A 422 -16.21 3.90 14.31
N GLN A 423 -16.68 5.09 14.05
CA GLN A 423 -17.00 5.57 12.69
C GLN A 423 -15.81 6.26 12.01
N GLY A 424 -14.72 6.48 12.74
CA GLY A 424 -13.50 7.07 12.25
C GLY A 424 -12.63 6.11 11.45
N ILE A 425 -11.58 6.65 10.84
CA ILE A 425 -10.65 5.89 9.99
C ILE A 425 -9.91 4.80 10.79
N PHE A 426 -9.42 5.17 11.98
CA PHE A 426 -8.63 4.29 12.84
C PHE A 426 -9.49 3.62 13.92
N GLY A 427 -10.43 4.38 14.51
CA GLY A 427 -11.24 3.93 15.62
C GLY A 427 -12.18 2.77 15.29
N GLN A 428 -12.52 2.53 14.01
CA GLN A 428 -13.25 1.34 13.59
C GLN A 428 -12.52 0.04 13.97
N PHE A 429 -11.19 0.10 14.18
CA PHE A 429 -10.33 -1.03 14.57
C PHE A 429 -9.97 -1.06 16.06
N ASP A 430 -10.62 -0.27 16.93
CA ASP A 430 -10.34 -0.22 18.39
C ASP A 430 -10.41 -1.61 19.06
N ALA A 431 -11.21 -2.52 18.53
CA ALA A 431 -11.29 -3.91 19.02
C ALA A 431 -10.11 -4.79 18.56
N ASN A 432 -9.29 -4.31 17.60
CA ASN A 432 -8.20 -5.07 16.97
C ASN A 432 -6.83 -4.77 17.56
N ASP A 433 -6.78 -4.14 18.75
CA ASP A 433 -5.54 -4.00 19.51
C ASP A 433 -4.80 -5.32 19.62
N ARG A 434 -3.50 -5.33 19.30
CA ARG A 434 -2.72 -6.56 19.27
C ARG A 434 -1.25 -6.37 19.66
N ALA A 435 -0.65 -7.42 20.18
CA ALA A 435 0.80 -7.54 20.31
C ALA A 435 1.34 -8.30 19.08
N VAL A 436 2.43 -7.80 18.50
CA VAL A 436 3.04 -8.38 17.28
C VAL A 436 4.48 -8.74 17.57
N PHE A 437 4.92 -9.92 17.10
CA PHE A 437 6.28 -10.39 17.23
C PHE A 437 6.75 -10.99 15.91
N GLY A 438 8.01 -10.77 15.58
CA GLY A 438 8.58 -11.34 14.37
C GLY A 438 10.04 -11.73 14.53
N ILE A 439 10.44 -12.67 13.68
CA ILE A 439 11.82 -13.04 13.43
C ILE A 439 12.06 -12.96 11.93
N ARG A 440 13.09 -12.24 11.53
CA ARG A 440 13.50 -12.06 10.14
C ARG A 440 14.90 -12.63 9.96
N TYR A 441 15.09 -13.39 8.89
CA TYR A 441 16.37 -13.96 8.45
C TYR A 441 16.64 -13.54 7.01
N GLY A 442 17.73 -12.81 6.78
CA GLY A 442 18.21 -12.42 5.46
C GLY A 442 19.38 -13.28 5.00
N PHE A 443 19.41 -13.71 3.74
CA PHE A 443 20.47 -14.55 3.16
C PHE A 443 20.68 -14.32 1.67
#